data_acfad1be76cc7f8c9cd6902dbc9d05ed
#
_entry.id   acfad1be76cc7f8c9cd6902dbc9d05ed
#
_cell.length_a   1.000
_cell.length_b   1.000
_cell.length_c   1.000
_cell.angle_alpha   90.00
_cell.angle_beta   90.00
_cell.angle_gamma   90.00
#
_symmetry.space_group_name_H-M   'P 1'
#
loop_
_entity.id
_entity.type
_entity.pdbx_description
1 polymer ?
#
loop_
_entity_poly.entity_id
_entity_poly.type
_entity_poly.pdbx_seq_one_letter_code
_entity_poly.pdbx_strand_id
1 'polypeptide(L)'
;MSFEDESTLPNSLAPFRVGSVPYLNAVPLTRGIEDQIIFAPPSALAEKLRADELDAALLSITEVLLTDRYDILDGIAVASLGEVKSVFLAHRQPLAEMREIFCDPASLASLNLLKVLLAERGLKPLLQPLRSYADAPSLENVFLIGDPGLEFIRAAHPHQIWDLGAAWYEMTALPFVYAVWALRRIPNEPLRRQLRDAKNFGLDTLDYIISSRTEFDYAFRKDYLDWHIHYHLASEEKRGIARFIELLRKHGLGPVYEPRYLP
;
A
#
# COMPACT_ATOMS: atom_id res chain seq x y z
N MET A 1 38.31 27.75 -17.66
CA MET A 1 37.02 27.20 -18.10
C MET A 1 36.64 26.20 -17.03
N SER A 2 35.88 26.63 -16.05
CA SER A 2 35.40 25.82 -14.95
C SER A 2 34.25 24.97 -15.47
N PHE A 3 34.37 23.68 -15.32
CA PHE A 3 33.26 22.76 -15.52
C PHE A 3 32.20 23.08 -14.44
N GLU A 4 31.08 23.63 -14.84
CA GLU A 4 29.91 23.73 -13.98
C GLU A 4 29.47 22.32 -13.63
N ASP A 5 29.24 22.13 -12.36
CA ASP A 5 28.85 20.85 -11.73
C ASP A 5 27.48 20.40 -12.29
N GLU A 6 27.49 19.43 -13.20
CA GLU A 6 26.28 18.82 -13.80
C GLU A 6 25.44 17.98 -12.81
N SER A 7 25.75 18.04 -11.51
CA SER A 7 25.17 17.14 -10.49
C SER A 7 23.79 17.54 -9.96
N THR A 8 23.16 18.59 -10.48
CA THR A 8 21.84 19.01 -10.02
C THR A 8 20.81 19.10 -11.12
N LEU A 9 20.47 17.97 -11.73
CA LEU A 9 19.19 17.87 -12.41
C LEU A 9 18.07 18.06 -11.36
N PRO A 10 17.06 18.89 -11.65
CA PRO A 10 16.01 19.23 -10.66
C PRO A 10 15.22 18.05 -10.11
N ASN A 11 15.35 16.87 -10.70
CA ASN A 11 14.67 15.63 -10.27
C ASN A 11 15.62 14.53 -9.79
N SER A 12 16.86 14.84 -9.44
CA SER A 12 17.79 13.83 -8.92
C SER A 12 17.50 13.48 -7.46
N LEU A 13 17.28 12.21 -7.15
CA LEU A 13 17.20 11.71 -5.77
C LEU A 13 18.57 11.60 -5.09
N ALA A 14 19.67 11.76 -5.85
CA ALA A 14 21.00 11.76 -5.24
C ALA A 14 21.14 12.93 -4.23
N PRO A 15 21.72 12.69 -3.06
CA PRO A 15 22.39 11.46 -2.62
C PRO A 15 21.45 10.43 -1.94
N PHE A 16 20.14 10.53 -2.05
CA PHE A 16 19.17 9.70 -1.32
C PHE A 16 18.90 8.37 -2.02
N ARG A 17 18.71 7.32 -1.22
CA ARG A 17 18.32 5.98 -1.67
C ARG A 17 16.84 5.77 -1.35
N VAL A 18 16.03 5.59 -2.38
CA VAL A 18 14.58 5.53 -2.26
C VAL A 18 14.05 4.22 -2.83
N GLY A 19 13.15 3.58 -2.09
CA GLY A 19 12.54 2.32 -2.48
C GLY A 19 11.03 2.43 -2.72
N SER A 20 10.51 1.71 -3.72
CA SER A 20 9.08 1.59 -3.97
C SER A 20 8.71 0.16 -4.40
N VAL A 21 7.42 -0.16 -4.33
CA VAL A 21 6.88 -1.42 -4.85
C VAL A 21 6.64 -1.32 -6.36
N PRO A 22 6.78 -2.42 -7.12
CA PRO A 22 6.54 -2.42 -8.57
C PRO A 22 5.07 -2.58 -8.96
N TYR A 23 4.12 -2.25 -8.07
CA TYR A 23 2.69 -2.43 -8.31
C TYR A 23 2.07 -1.27 -9.07
N LEU A 24 1.02 -1.56 -9.86
CA LEU A 24 0.30 -0.58 -10.66
C LEU A 24 -0.17 0.64 -9.85
N ASN A 25 -0.64 0.43 -8.62
CA ASN A 25 -1.11 1.50 -7.74
C ASN A 25 0.00 2.44 -7.21
N ALA A 26 1.28 2.07 -7.33
CA ALA A 26 2.39 2.90 -6.89
C ALA A 26 2.99 3.74 -8.03
N VAL A 27 2.67 3.42 -9.29
CA VAL A 27 3.26 4.08 -10.47
C VAL A 27 3.11 5.61 -10.43
N PRO A 28 1.94 6.20 -10.09
CA PRO A 28 1.81 7.64 -10.02
C PRO A 28 2.72 8.32 -8.99
N LEU A 29 3.15 7.59 -7.96
CA LEU A 29 4.01 8.14 -6.90
C LEU A 29 5.51 8.14 -7.24
N THR A 30 5.90 7.47 -8.33
CA THR A 30 7.30 7.36 -8.77
C THR A 30 7.54 7.97 -10.15
N ARG A 31 6.53 8.64 -10.70
CA ARG A 31 6.58 9.19 -12.06
C ARG A 31 7.67 10.25 -12.22
N GLY A 32 8.54 10.05 -13.22
CA GLY A 32 9.65 10.96 -13.55
C GLY A 32 10.91 10.75 -12.71
N ILE A 33 10.90 9.78 -11.79
CA ILE A 33 12.06 9.38 -10.98
C ILE A 33 12.28 7.87 -10.99
N GLU A 34 11.66 7.16 -11.93
CA GLU A 34 11.65 5.69 -11.98
C GLU A 34 13.06 5.10 -12.01
N ASP A 35 13.97 5.73 -12.74
CA ASP A 35 15.37 5.29 -12.90
C ASP A 35 16.18 5.40 -11.59
N GLN A 36 15.67 6.12 -10.60
CA GLN A 36 16.33 6.38 -9.32
C GLN A 36 15.69 5.59 -8.17
N ILE A 37 14.64 4.81 -8.46
CA ILE A 37 13.91 4.03 -7.46
C ILE A 37 14.42 2.59 -7.41
N ILE A 38 14.67 2.10 -6.20
CA ILE A 38 14.92 0.68 -5.95
C ILE A 38 13.58 -0.03 -5.80
N PHE A 39 13.17 -0.77 -6.83
CA PHE A 39 11.94 -1.55 -6.77
C PHE A 39 12.16 -2.89 -6.06
N ALA A 40 11.33 -3.17 -5.05
CA ALA A 40 11.38 -4.43 -4.30
C ALA A 40 10.01 -4.76 -3.68
N PRO A 41 9.77 -6.01 -3.26
CA PRO A 41 8.58 -6.37 -2.49
C PRO A 41 8.49 -5.59 -1.16
N PRO A 42 7.27 -5.37 -0.62
CA PRO A 42 7.06 -4.58 0.60
C PRO A 42 7.90 -5.02 1.81
N SER A 43 8.05 -6.33 2.03
CA SER A 43 8.87 -6.87 3.12
C SER A 43 10.35 -6.53 2.96
N ALA A 44 10.89 -6.67 1.75
CA ALA A 44 12.29 -6.33 1.47
C ALA A 44 12.57 -4.82 1.60
N LEU A 45 11.61 -3.96 1.21
CA LEU A 45 11.73 -2.52 1.43
C LEU A 45 11.75 -2.17 2.92
N ALA A 46 10.90 -2.82 3.73
CA ALA A 46 10.89 -2.63 5.17
C ALA A 46 12.22 -3.07 5.82
N GLU A 47 12.77 -4.20 5.39
CA GLU A 47 14.09 -4.68 5.86
C GLU A 47 15.20 -3.71 5.49
N LYS A 48 15.25 -3.27 4.23
CA LYS A 48 16.25 -2.30 3.74
C LYS A 48 16.18 -0.96 4.48
N LEU A 49 14.98 -0.44 4.74
CA LEU A 49 14.83 0.80 5.47
C LEU A 49 15.23 0.63 6.94
N ARG A 50 14.93 -0.53 7.56
CA ARG A 50 15.38 -0.87 8.93
C ARG A 50 16.90 -1.04 9.04
N ALA A 51 17.54 -1.56 8.00
CA ALA A 51 18.99 -1.73 7.90
C ALA A 51 19.74 -0.45 7.51
N ASP A 52 19.04 0.69 7.38
CA ASP A 52 19.59 1.96 6.91
C ASP A 52 20.18 1.92 5.48
N GLU A 53 19.74 0.95 4.68
CA GLU A 53 20.08 0.82 3.26
C GLU A 53 19.26 1.76 2.36
N LEU A 54 18.12 2.25 2.86
CA LEU A 54 17.27 3.26 2.21
C LEU A 54 17.10 4.46 3.11
N ASP A 55 16.85 5.61 2.53
CA ASP A 55 16.57 6.87 3.23
C ASP A 55 15.07 7.16 3.29
N ALA A 56 14.32 6.66 2.28
CA ALA A 56 12.87 6.62 2.25
C ALA A 56 12.37 5.36 1.51
N ALA A 57 11.18 4.91 1.85
CA ALA A 57 10.50 3.84 1.11
C ALA A 57 8.99 3.99 1.17
N LEU A 58 8.29 3.56 0.10
CA LEU A 58 6.85 3.41 0.10
C LEU A 58 6.51 2.14 0.88
N LEU A 59 6.17 2.30 2.15
CA LEU A 59 5.92 1.20 3.08
C LEU A 59 4.44 1.07 3.44
N SER A 60 4.07 -0.15 3.81
CA SER A 60 2.82 -0.43 4.53
C SER A 60 2.64 0.51 5.72
N ILE A 61 1.45 1.10 5.87
CA ILE A 61 1.14 1.94 7.05
C ILE A 61 1.37 1.17 8.35
N THR A 62 1.06 -0.13 8.38
CA THR A 62 1.26 -0.95 9.59
C THR A 62 2.74 -1.07 9.97
N GLU A 63 3.66 -1.18 9.02
CA GLU A 63 5.10 -1.18 9.32
C GLU A 63 5.51 0.10 10.06
N VAL A 64 4.97 1.24 9.63
CA VAL A 64 5.25 2.54 10.26
C VAL A 64 4.61 2.63 11.65
N LEU A 65 3.39 2.13 11.80
CA LEU A 65 2.66 2.18 13.08
C LEU A 65 3.20 1.20 14.14
N LEU A 66 3.81 0.09 13.72
CA LEU A 66 4.36 -0.89 14.65
C LEU A 66 5.84 -0.63 15.02
N THR A 67 6.45 0.39 14.40
CA THR A 67 7.86 0.74 14.61
C THR A 67 8.02 2.24 14.87
N ASP A 68 8.51 2.67 16.02
CA ASP A 68 8.79 4.10 16.29
C ASP A 68 10.13 4.54 15.67
N ARG A 69 10.26 4.43 14.34
CA ARG A 69 11.54 4.71 13.64
C ARG A 69 11.42 5.70 12.51
N TYR A 70 10.21 5.88 11.93
CA TYR A 70 10.02 6.62 10.70
C TYR A 70 9.14 7.83 10.92
N ASP A 71 9.30 8.81 10.05
CA ASP A 71 8.36 9.89 9.85
C ASP A 71 7.59 9.62 8.54
N ILE A 72 6.36 10.09 8.45
CA ILE A 72 5.52 9.98 7.25
C ILE A 72 5.61 11.28 6.47
N LEU A 73 5.88 11.22 5.17
CA LEU A 73 5.72 12.37 4.29
C LEU A 73 4.24 12.74 4.18
N ASP A 74 3.90 13.91 4.70
CA ASP A 74 2.51 14.38 4.70
C ASP A 74 1.99 14.68 3.29
N GLY A 75 0.69 14.49 3.11
CA GLY A 75 0.00 14.77 1.84
C GLY A 75 0.07 13.66 0.80
N ILE A 76 0.74 12.53 1.07
CA ILE A 76 0.92 11.43 0.10
C ILE A 76 0.64 10.07 0.76
N ALA A 77 -0.24 9.29 0.14
CA ALA A 77 -0.53 7.91 0.53
C ALA A 77 -0.98 7.09 -0.67
N VAL A 78 -1.07 5.79 -0.52
CA VAL A 78 -1.90 4.90 -1.33
C VAL A 78 -3.10 4.52 -0.47
N ALA A 79 -4.29 4.98 -0.85
CA ALA A 79 -5.50 4.83 -0.05
C ALA A 79 -6.71 4.50 -0.94
N SER A 80 -7.82 4.06 -0.32
CA SER A 80 -9.13 3.93 -0.95
C SER A 80 -10.24 4.48 -0.07
N LEU A 81 -11.30 4.96 -0.70
CA LEU A 81 -12.57 5.30 -0.05
C LEU A 81 -13.64 4.31 -0.52
N GLY A 82 -13.82 3.23 0.21
CA GLY A 82 -14.65 2.10 -0.21
C GLY A 82 -13.84 1.02 -0.92
N GLU A 83 -14.41 0.42 -1.96
CA GLU A 83 -13.82 -0.71 -2.68
C GLU A 83 -12.42 -0.39 -3.22
N VAL A 84 -11.45 -1.30 -2.95
CA VAL A 84 -10.05 -1.16 -3.40
C VAL A 84 -9.68 -2.09 -4.55
N LYS A 85 -10.47 -3.13 -4.79
CA LYS A 85 -10.26 -4.20 -5.78
C LYS A 85 -9.01 -5.04 -5.60
N SER A 86 -7.92 -4.46 -5.14
CA SER A 86 -6.61 -5.12 -5.02
C SER A 86 -6.30 -5.67 -3.63
N VAL A 87 -7.24 -5.63 -2.68
CA VAL A 87 -7.08 -6.17 -1.32
C VAL A 87 -8.37 -6.82 -0.88
N PHE A 88 -8.44 -8.14 -0.91
CA PHE A 88 -9.68 -8.87 -0.64
C PHE A 88 -9.45 -10.28 -0.10
N LEU A 89 -10.50 -10.81 0.52
CA LEU A 89 -10.63 -12.22 0.84
C LEU A 89 -11.57 -12.87 -0.18
N ALA A 90 -11.03 -13.79 -0.99
CA ALA A 90 -11.81 -14.65 -1.87
C ALA A 90 -12.24 -15.90 -1.10
N HIS A 91 -13.52 -16.22 -1.10
CA HIS A 91 -14.06 -17.29 -0.25
C HIS A 91 -15.19 -18.06 -0.93
N ARG A 92 -15.36 -19.35 -0.60
CA ARG A 92 -16.42 -20.22 -1.12
C ARG A 92 -17.50 -20.53 -0.10
N GLN A 93 -17.25 -20.23 1.18
CA GLN A 93 -18.16 -20.46 2.29
C GLN A 93 -18.46 -19.17 3.04
N PRO A 94 -19.56 -19.05 3.77
CA PRO A 94 -19.86 -17.87 4.58
C PRO A 94 -18.70 -17.50 5.52
N LEU A 95 -18.45 -16.22 5.75
CA LEU A 95 -17.37 -15.74 6.61
C LEU A 95 -17.38 -16.36 7.99
N ALA A 96 -18.60 -16.58 8.56
CA ALA A 96 -18.78 -17.16 9.90
C ALA A 96 -18.41 -18.65 10.00
N GLU A 97 -18.32 -19.36 8.87
CA GLU A 97 -18.01 -20.78 8.81
C GLU A 97 -16.53 -21.05 8.50
N MET A 98 -15.76 -20.02 8.16
CA MET A 98 -14.35 -20.16 7.82
C MET A 98 -13.52 -20.59 9.01
N ARG A 99 -12.80 -21.69 8.84
CA ARG A 99 -11.87 -22.22 9.86
C ARG A 99 -10.43 -21.79 9.61
N GLU A 100 -10.06 -21.61 8.34
CA GLU A 100 -8.73 -21.20 7.93
C GLU A 100 -8.77 -20.29 6.71
N ILE A 101 -7.78 -19.42 6.59
CA ILE A 101 -7.56 -18.50 5.46
C ILE A 101 -6.10 -18.56 5.07
N PHE A 102 -5.81 -18.80 3.81
CA PHE A 102 -4.45 -18.74 3.26
C PHE A 102 -4.14 -17.30 2.86
N CYS A 103 -3.13 -16.72 3.49
CA CYS A 103 -2.84 -15.30 3.41
C CYS A 103 -1.57 -15.02 2.62
N ASP A 104 -1.69 -14.10 1.67
CA ASP A 104 -0.54 -13.48 1.01
C ASP A 104 0.33 -12.76 2.08
N PRO A 105 1.62 -13.12 2.21
CA PRO A 105 2.49 -12.52 3.21
C PRO A 105 3.04 -11.15 2.81
N ALA A 106 2.74 -10.66 1.60
CA ALA A 106 3.43 -9.51 1.01
C ALA A 106 3.10 -8.17 1.68
N SER A 107 1.92 -8.01 2.33
CA SER A 107 1.54 -6.73 2.94
C SER A 107 1.07 -6.86 4.38
N LEU A 108 1.81 -6.22 5.29
CA LEU A 108 1.43 -6.13 6.70
C LEU A 108 0.17 -5.29 6.93
N ALA A 109 -0.05 -4.20 6.16
CA ALA A 109 -1.25 -3.36 6.32
C ALA A 109 -2.50 -4.14 6.03
N SER A 110 -2.54 -4.77 4.89
CA SER A 110 -3.70 -5.51 4.42
C SER A 110 -4.00 -6.73 5.29
N LEU A 111 -2.95 -7.44 5.76
CA LEU A 111 -3.12 -8.56 6.69
C LEU A 111 -3.65 -8.09 8.06
N ASN A 112 -3.18 -6.97 8.59
CA ASN A 112 -3.70 -6.44 9.85
C ASN A 112 -5.10 -5.83 9.68
N LEU A 113 -5.43 -5.25 8.51
CA LEU A 113 -6.79 -4.87 8.19
C LEU A 113 -7.73 -6.09 8.21
N LEU A 114 -7.34 -7.20 7.57
CA LEU A 114 -8.11 -8.45 7.61
C LEU A 114 -8.32 -8.92 9.05
N LYS A 115 -7.25 -8.95 9.88
CA LYS A 115 -7.35 -9.34 11.29
C LYS A 115 -8.33 -8.46 12.08
N VAL A 116 -8.26 -7.15 11.90
CA VAL A 116 -9.18 -6.19 12.54
C VAL A 116 -10.61 -6.45 12.11
N LEU A 117 -10.88 -6.55 10.80
CA LEU A 117 -12.22 -6.74 10.27
C LEU A 117 -12.84 -8.08 10.70
N LEU A 118 -12.05 -9.14 10.78
CA LEU A 118 -12.50 -10.44 11.32
C LEU A 118 -12.79 -10.35 12.82
N ALA A 119 -11.90 -9.71 13.59
CA ALA A 119 -12.05 -9.57 15.03
C ALA A 119 -13.26 -8.70 15.42
N GLU A 120 -13.55 -7.62 14.68
CA GLU A 120 -14.76 -6.80 14.89
C GLU A 120 -16.05 -7.57 14.59
N ARG A 121 -15.99 -8.65 13.79
CA ARG A 121 -17.07 -9.58 13.54
C ARG A 121 -17.10 -10.79 14.49
N GLY A 122 -16.17 -10.85 15.46
CA GLY A 122 -16.03 -11.99 16.38
C GLY A 122 -15.48 -13.26 15.75
N LEU A 123 -14.87 -13.17 14.55
CA LEU A 123 -14.36 -14.31 13.80
C LEU A 123 -12.87 -14.51 14.08
N LYS A 124 -12.44 -15.78 14.21
CA LYS A 124 -11.07 -16.17 14.56
C LYS A 124 -10.59 -17.36 13.72
N PRO A 125 -10.59 -17.29 12.40
CA PRO A 125 -10.04 -18.36 11.57
C PRO A 125 -8.53 -18.47 11.79
N LEU A 126 -7.96 -19.65 11.54
CA LEU A 126 -6.52 -19.85 11.49
C LEU A 126 -5.97 -19.17 10.22
N LEU A 127 -4.98 -18.31 10.38
CA LEU A 127 -4.31 -17.68 9.24
C LEU A 127 -3.07 -18.49 8.88
N GLN A 128 -3.02 -19.00 7.65
CA GLN A 128 -1.91 -19.78 7.09
C GLN A 128 -1.18 -18.97 6.01
N PRO A 129 0.12 -19.11 5.83
CA PRO A 129 0.81 -18.46 4.72
C PRO A 129 0.41 -19.11 3.38
N LEU A 130 0.06 -18.28 2.40
CA LEU A 130 -0.08 -18.72 1.02
C LEU A 130 1.31 -19.04 0.46
N ARG A 131 1.51 -20.28 -0.02
CA ARG A 131 2.81 -20.76 -0.53
C ARG A 131 3.05 -20.36 -1.98
N SER A 132 2.00 -20.36 -2.78
CA SER A 132 2.06 -20.02 -4.20
C SER A 132 0.75 -19.37 -4.65
N TYR A 133 0.82 -18.35 -5.46
CA TYR A 133 -0.38 -17.76 -6.10
C TYR A 133 -1.08 -18.74 -7.04
N ALA A 134 -0.35 -19.70 -7.63
CA ALA A 134 -0.92 -20.74 -8.47
C ALA A 134 -1.90 -21.65 -7.70
N ASP A 135 -1.76 -21.77 -6.38
CA ASP A 135 -2.65 -22.57 -5.54
C ASP A 135 -3.99 -21.83 -5.23
N ALA A 136 -3.99 -20.50 -5.31
CA ALA A 136 -5.11 -19.67 -4.88
C ALA A 136 -6.48 -20.08 -5.47
N PRO A 137 -6.62 -20.42 -6.77
CA PRO A 137 -7.91 -20.81 -7.33
C PRO A 137 -8.47 -22.13 -6.75
N SER A 138 -7.62 -22.99 -6.18
CA SER A 138 -8.01 -24.27 -5.60
C SER A 138 -8.41 -24.19 -4.12
N LEU A 139 -7.97 -23.15 -3.42
CA LEU A 139 -8.21 -22.96 -2.00
C LEU A 139 -9.65 -22.47 -1.74
N GLU A 140 -10.23 -22.84 -0.59
CA GLU A 140 -11.57 -22.39 -0.22
C GLU A 140 -11.61 -20.91 0.21
N ASN A 141 -10.59 -20.47 0.96
CA ASN A 141 -10.49 -19.12 1.48
C ASN A 141 -9.06 -18.63 1.28
N VAL A 142 -8.88 -17.62 0.47
CA VAL A 142 -7.56 -17.03 0.16
C VAL A 142 -7.62 -15.52 0.23
N PHE A 143 -6.71 -14.94 0.98
CA PHE A 143 -6.52 -13.50 1.07
C PHE A 143 -5.40 -13.09 0.14
N LEU A 144 -5.70 -12.17 -0.78
CA LEU A 144 -4.79 -11.70 -1.83
C LEU A 144 -4.68 -10.19 -1.83
N ILE A 145 -3.52 -9.70 -2.30
CA ILE A 145 -3.24 -8.27 -2.43
C ILE A 145 -2.54 -7.93 -3.74
N GLY A 146 -2.62 -6.64 -4.13
CA GLY A 146 -1.86 -6.08 -5.25
C GLY A 146 -2.15 -6.73 -6.60
N ASP A 147 -1.17 -6.69 -7.50
CA ASP A 147 -1.33 -7.19 -8.86
C ASP A 147 -1.70 -8.68 -8.93
N PRO A 148 -1.14 -9.60 -8.10
CA PRO A 148 -1.62 -10.98 -8.04
C PRO A 148 -3.09 -11.11 -7.66
N GLY A 149 -3.60 -10.25 -6.78
CA GLY A 149 -5.03 -10.18 -6.47
C GLY A 149 -5.85 -9.72 -7.68
N LEU A 150 -5.40 -8.68 -8.38
CA LEU A 150 -6.05 -8.18 -9.58
C LEU A 150 -6.09 -9.22 -10.70
N GLU A 151 -5.03 -10.01 -10.88
CA GLU A 151 -5.00 -11.13 -11.82
C GLU A 151 -6.02 -12.21 -11.42
N PHE A 152 -6.11 -12.55 -10.14
CA PHE A 152 -7.04 -13.54 -9.64
C PHE A 152 -8.50 -13.15 -9.89
N ILE A 153 -8.94 -11.93 -9.57
CA ILE A 153 -10.33 -11.52 -9.73
C ILE A 153 -10.77 -11.42 -11.19
N ARG A 154 -9.81 -11.30 -12.12
CA ARG A 154 -10.08 -11.25 -13.58
C ARG A 154 -10.13 -12.63 -14.22
N ALA A 155 -9.53 -13.62 -13.60
CA ALA A 155 -9.65 -15.00 -14.03
C ALA A 155 -11.02 -15.59 -13.63
N ALA A 156 -11.43 -16.66 -14.29
CA ALA A 156 -12.64 -17.39 -13.87
C ALA A 156 -12.35 -18.09 -12.53
N HIS A 157 -13.17 -17.79 -11.51
CA HIS A 157 -13.10 -18.42 -10.20
C HIS A 157 -14.49 -18.57 -9.56
N PRO A 158 -14.69 -19.57 -8.68
CA PRO A 158 -15.99 -19.80 -8.03
C PRO A 158 -16.17 -19.02 -6.71
N HIS A 159 -15.22 -18.16 -6.34
CA HIS A 159 -15.20 -17.47 -5.05
C HIS A 159 -16.10 -16.22 -5.07
N GLN A 160 -16.70 -15.95 -3.92
CA GLN A 160 -17.20 -14.62 -3.57
C GLN A 160 -16.03 -13.75 -3.12
N ILE A 161 -16.09 -12.46 -3.41
CA ILE A 161 -15.05 -11.49 -3.06
C ILE A 161 -15.54 -10.61 -1.91
N TRP A 162 -14.82 -10.65 -0.81
CA TRP A 162 -14.99 -9.70 0.28
C TRP A 162 -13.87 -8.67 0.21
N ASP A 163 -14.16 -7.53 -0.42
CA ASP A 163 -13.22 -6.41 -0.57
C ASP A 163 -13.00 -5.74 0.79
N LEU A 164 -11.75 -5.61 1.22
CA LEU A 164 -11.43 -5.10 2.55
C LEU A 164 -11.52 -3.57 2.65
N GLY A 165 -11.35 -2.85 1.54
CA GLY A 165 -11.59 -1.41 1.49
C GLY A 165 -13.07 -1.08 1.67
N ALA A 166 -13.95 -1.79 0.94
CA ALA A 166 -15.40 -1.68 1.11
C ALA A 166 -15.84 -2.05 2.53
N ALA A 167 -15.33 -3.16 3.08
CA ALA A 167 -15.65 -3.60 4.44
C ALA A 167 -15.17 -2.61 5.52
N TRP A 168 -14.02 -1.97 5.32
CA TRP A 168 -13.54 -0.91 6.19
C TRP A 168 -14.44 0.32 6.14
N TYR A 169 -14.80 0.75 4.94
CA TYR A 169 -15.69 1.91 4.76
C TYR A 169 -17.08 1.66 5.34
N GLU A 170 -17.66 0.47 5.14
CA GLU A 170 -18.93 0.07 5.75
C GLU A 170 -18.88 0.18 7.29
N MET A 171 -17.76 -0.21 7.90
CA MET A 171 -17.60 -0.21 9.35
C MET A 171 -17.33 1.18 9.93
N THR A 172 -16.60 2.05 9.19
CA THR A 172 -16.02 3.28 9.75
C THR A 172 -16.46 4.55 9.06
N ALA A 173 -16.96 4.48 7.84
CA ALA A 173 -17.21 5.59 6.92
C ALA A 173 -15.95 6.45 6.64
N LEU A 174 -14.74 5.86 6.77
CA LEU A 174 -13.46 6.53 6.58
C LEU A 174 -12.65 5.85 5.48
N PRO A 175 -11.71 6.58 4.80
CA PRO A 175 -10.74 5.95 3.91
C PRO A 175 -9.82 5.00 4.67
N PHE A 176 -9.29 3.98 3.95
CA PHE A 176 -8.20 3.17 4.47
C PHE A 176 -6.89 3.51 3.76
N VAL A 177 -5.83 3.70 4.53
CA VAL A 177 -4.48 3.96 4.01
C VAL A 177 -3.69 2.67 4.02
N TYR A 178 -3.22 2.23 2.85
CA TYR A 178 -2.43 1.00 2.67
C TYR A 178 -0.94 1.25 2.78
N ALA A 179 -0.45 2.31 2.14
CA ALA A 179 0.97 2.64 2.13
C ALA A 179 1.21 4.15 2.20
N VAL A 180 2.38 4.50 2.73
CA VAL A 180 2.85 5.89 2.86
C VAL A 180 4.34 5.95 2.55
N TRP A 181 4.85 7.12 2.15
CA TRP A 181 6.28 7.36 2.14
C TRP A 181 6.80 7.45 3.57
N ALA A 182 7.51 6.42 4.02
CA ALA A 182 8.21 6.36 5.28
C ALA A 182 9.63 6.90 5.10
N LEU A 183 10.02 7.85 5.94
CA LEU A 183 11.30 8.56 5.87
C LEU A 183 12.12 8.24 7.13
N ARG A 184 13.41 8.04 6.97
CA ARG A 184 14.33 8.05 8.10
C ARG A 184 14.32 9.43 8.77
N ARG A 185 14.53 9.46 10.08
CA ARG A 185 14.59 10.70 10.87
C ARG A 185 15.94 11.42 10.68
N ILE A 186 16.20 11.86 9.44
CA ILE A 186 17.37 12.65 9.02
C ILE A 186 16.91 13.90 8.27
N PRO A 187 17.76 14.96 8.14
CA PRO A 187 17.46 16.08 7.27
C PRO A 187 17.22 15.62 5.83
N ASN A 188 16.04 15.92 5.27
CA ASN A 188 15.61 15.34 4.00
C ASN A 188 14.69 16.26 3.16
N GLU A 189 14.79 17.60 3.35
CA GLU A 189 13.92 18.54 2.62
C GLU A 189 13.99 18.37 1.08
N PRO A 190 15.18 18.22 0.44
CA PRO A 190 15.25 17.97 -0.99
C PRO A 190 14.53 16.69 -1.41
N LEU A 191 14.69 15.60 -0.65
CA LEU A 191 14.02 14.33 -0.88
C LEU A 191 12.49 14.48 -0.81
N ARG A 192 12.00 15.14 0.23
CA ARG A 192 10.55 15.38 0.43
C ARG A 192 9.95 16.15 -0.75
N ARG A 193 10.65 17.18 -1.24
CA ARG A 193 10.24 17.97 -2.40
C ARG A 193 10.14 17.10 -3.65
N GLN A 194 11.15 16.31 -3.94
CA GLN A 194 11.18 15.45 -5.12
C GLN A 194 10.08 14.39 -5.11
N LEU A 195 9.80 13.79 -3.95
CA LEU A 195 8.69 12.83 -3.83
C LEU A 195 7.32 13.49 -4.05
N ARG A 196 7.16 14.76 -3.64
CA ARG A 196 5.96 15.54 -3.95
C ARG A 196 5.86 15.89 -5.43
N ASP A 197 6.96 16.31 -6.03
CA ASP A 197 7.01 16.62 -7.46
C ASP A 197 6.70 15.38 -8.30
N ALA A 198 7.23 14.21 -7.93
CA ALA A 198 6.92 12.94 -8.57
C ALA A 198 5.42 12.61 -8.48
N LYS A 199 4.81 12.72 -7.29
CA LYS A 199 3.36 12.54 -7.12
C LYS A 199 2.58 13.51 -7.99
N ASN A 200 2.89 14.80 -7.96
CA ASN A 200 2.18 15.82 -8.72
C ASN A 200 2.27 15.51 -10.22
N PHE A 201 3.47 15.23 -10.72
CA PHE A 201 3.68 14.84 -12.11
C PHE A 201 2.95 13.55 -12.48
N GLY A 202 2.92 12.56 -11.58
CA GLY A 202 2.16 11.33 -11.78
C GLY A 202 0.65 11.57 -11.89
N LEU A 203 0.08 12.44 -11.06
CA LEU A 203 -1.34 12.77 -11.11
C LEU A 203 -1.67 13.64 -12.34
N ASP A 204 -0.84 14.61 -12.67
CA ASP A 204 -1.00 15.45 -13.86
C ASP A 204 -0.90 14.63 -15.17
N THR A 205 -0.20 13.51 -15.13
CA THR A 205 -0.02 12.61 -16.28
C THR A 205 -0.72 11.25 -16.10
N LEU A 206 -1.72 11.15 -15.25
CA LEU A 206 -2.40 9.89 -14.94
C LEU A 206 -3.02 9.23 -16.19
N ASP A 207 -3.66 10.00 -17.05
CA ASP A 207 -4.20 9.50 -18.33
C ASP A 207 -3.11 8.90 -19.23
N TYR A 208 -1.91 9.49 -19.23
CA TYR A 208 -0.77 8.93 -19.95
C TYR A 208 -0.30 7.62 -19.30
N ILE A 209 -0.20 7.56 -17.97
CA ILE A 209 0.14 6.32 -17.25
C ILE A 209 -0.87 5.23 -17.62
N ILE A 210 -2.17 5.51 -17.52
CA ILE A 210 -3.25 4.56 -17.84
C ILE A 210 -3.14 4.06 -19.29
N SER A 211 -2.84 4.95 -20.24
CA SER A 211 -2.79 4.59 -21.68
C SER A 211 -1.50 3.87 -22.08
N SER A 212 -0.37 4.19 -21.46
CA SER A 212 0.95 3.65 -21.83
C SER A 212 1.28 2.31 -21.16
N ARG A 213 0.64 1.97 -20.07
CA ARG A 213 0.85 0.69 -19.37
C ARG A 213 0.18 -0.46 -20.13
N THR A 214 0.73 -1.65 -19.98
CA THR A 214 0.26 -2.86 -20.67
C THR A 214 -0.34 -3.91 -19.74
N GLU A 215 -0.11 -3.77 -18.43
CA GLU A 215 -0.73 -4.63 -17.43
C GLU A 215 -2.24 -4.39 -17.41
N PHE A 216 -3.00 -5.44 -17.50
CA PHE A 216 -4.46 -5.41 -17.59
C PHE A 216 -4.97 -4.66 -18.84
N ASP A 217 -6.27 -4.62 -19.07
CA ASP A 217 -6.86 -3.80 -20.16
C ASP A 217 -7.02 -2.32 -19.73
N TYR A 218 -7.19 -1.45 -20.74
CA TYR A 218 -7.29 -0.01 -20.52
C TYR A 218 -8.47 0.37 -19.59
N ALA A 219 -9.65 -0.23 -19.82
CA ALA A 219 -10.85 0.11 -19.05
C ALA A 219 -10.67 -0.23 -17.57
N PHE A 220 -10.05 -1.38 -17.28
CA PHE A 220 -9.74 -1.76 -15.92
C PHE A 220 -8.72 -0.83 -15.27
N ARG A 221 -7.60 -0.49 -15.97
CA ARG A 221 -6.60 0.43 -15.42
C ARG A 221 -7.22 1.79 -15.11
N LYS A 222 -8.08 2.29 -16.01
CA LYS A 222 -8.76 3.57 -15.82
C LYS A 222 -9.66 3.52 -14.58
N ASP A 223 -10.52 2.54 -14.48
CA ASP A 223 -11.42 2.35 -13.33
C ASP A 223 -10.63 2.22 -12.03
N TYR A 224 -9.57 1.39 -12.02
CA TYR A 224 -8.78 1.13 -10.84
C TYR A 224 -8.01 2.37 -10.33
N LEU A 225 -7.29 3.06 -11.22
CA LEU A 225 -6.44 4.19 -10.83
C LEU A 225 -7.21 5.51 -10.65
N ASP A 226 -8.36 5.71 -11.35
CA ASP A 226 -9.15 6.94 -11.24
C ASP A 226 -10.13 6.90 -10.05
N TRP A 227 -10.70 5.71 -9.74
CA TRP A 227 -11.83 5.62 -8.82
C TRP A 227 -11.53 4.83 -7.53
N HIS A 228 -10.73 3.79 -7.60
CA HIS A 228 -10.52 2.90 -6.46
C HIS A 228 -9.29 3.26 -5.63
N ILE A 229 -8.29 3.89 -6.25
CA ILE A 229 -7.09 4.33 -5.54
C ILE A 229 -7.02 5.86 -5.54
N HIS A 230 -6.69 6.44 -4.39
CA HIS A 230 -6.33 7.84 -4.32
C HIS A 230 -5.00 8.05 -3.58
N TYR A 231 -4.38 9.20 -3.83
CA TYR A 231 -2.98 9.44 -3.47
C TYR A 231 -2.81 10.59 -2.46
N HIS A 232 -3.89 10.92 -1.76
CA HIS A 232 -3.89 11.98 -0.77
C HIS A 232 -3.73 11.42 0.65
N LEU A 233 -3.09 12.19 1.51
CA LEU A 233 -3.06 11.98 2.95
C LEU A 233 -3.54 13.27 3.62
N ALA A 234 -4.85 13.49 3.58
CA ALA A 234 -5.52 14.66 4.15
C ALA A 234 -6.17 14.31 5.51
N SER A 235 -7.07 15.14 5.97
CA SER A 235 -7.72 14.98 7.29
C SER A 235 -8.48 13.65 7.43
N GLU A 236 -9.19 13.22 6.39
CA GLU A 236 -10.01 12.00 6.45
C GLU A 236 -9.13 10.74 6.48
N GLU A 237 -8.04 10.69 5.67
CA GLU A 237 -7.06 9.60 5.70
C GLU A 237 -6.38 9.52 7.07
N LYS A 238 -6.03 10.65 7.67
CA LYS A 238 -5.45 10.70 9.03
C LYS A 238 -6.45 10.23 10.08
N ARG A 239 -7.74 10.54 9.93
CA ARG A 239 -8.82 9.99 10.78
C ARG A 239 -8.94 8.47 10.60
N GLY A 240 -8.83 7.98 9.36
CA GLY A 240 -8.79 6.56 9.05
C GLY A 240 -7.61 5.85 9.74
N ILE A 241 -6.41 6.44 9.67
CA ILE A 241 -5.22 5.94 10.38
C ILE A 241 -5.45 5.93 11.90
N ALA A 242 -5.98 7.01 12.49
CA ALA A 242 -6.26 7.08 13.91
C ALA A 242 -7.27 6.00 14.34
N ARG A 243 -8.34 5.78 13.56
CA ARG A 243 -9.29 4.70 13.82
C ARG A 243 -8.65 3.32 13.71
N PHE A 244 -7.76 3.12 12.76
CA PHE A 244 -7.02 1.86 12.63
C PHE A 244 -6.10 1.61 13.82
N ILE A 245 -5.40 2.64 14.31
CA ILE A 245 -4.57 2.57 15.55
C ILE A 245 -5.41 2.11 16.75
N GLU A 246 -6.59 2.71 16.97
CA GLU A 246 -7.51 2.32 18.04
C GLU A 246 -7.87 0.83 17.95
N LEU A 247 -8.19 0.34 16.75
CA LEU A 247 -8.60 -1.04 16.53
C LEU A 247 -7.42 -2.02 16.66
N LEU A 248 -6.23 -1.65 16.19
CA LEU A 248 -5.02 -2.44 16.41
C LEU A 248 -4.75 -2.62 17.91
N ARG A 249 -4.84 -1.54 18.69
CA ARG A 249 -4.68 -1.57 20.15
C ARG A 249 -5.78 -2.40 20.83
N LYS A 250 -7.04 -2.20 20.44
CA LYS A 250 -8.20 -2.95 20.96
C LYS A 250 -8.01 -4.45 20.81
N HIS A 251 -7.45 -4.90 19.70
CA HIS A 251 -7.26 -6.32 19.40
C HIS A 251 -5.86 -6.86 19.73
N GLY A 252 -5.02 -6.08 20.39
CA GLY A 252 -3.68 -6.52 20.81
C GLY A 252 -2.73 -6.82 19.65
N LEU A 253 -2.89 -6.13 18.54
CA LEU A 253 -2.07 -6.31 17.33
C LEU A 253 -0.79 -5.47 17.39
N GLY A 254 0.11 -5.82 18.30
CA GLY A 254 1.46 -5.28 18.50
C GLY A 254 1.53 -4.08 19.43
N PRO A 255 2.74 -3.56 19.69
CA PRO A 255 2.89 -2.20 20.13
C PRO A 255 2.52 -1.27 18.98
N VAL A 256 1.72 -0.23 19.23
CA VAL A 256 1.25 0.70 18.18
C VAL A 256 1.63 2.11 18.58
N TYR A 257 2.38 2.79 17.71
CA TYR A 257 2.89 4.14 17.91
C TYR A 257 2.09 5.16 17.10
N GLU A 258 2.06 6.39 17.61
CA GLU A 258 1.43 7.51 16.88
C GLU A 258 2.34 7.93 15.72
N PRO A 259 1.78 8.13 14.51
CA PRO A 259 2.55 8.55 13.35
C PRO A 259 3.00 10.01 13.49
N ARG A 260 4.21 10.30 13.01
CA ARG A 260 4.75 11.66 12.90
C ARG A 260 4.70 12.06 11.43
N TYR A 261 4.01 13.16 11.15
CA TYR A 261 3.87 13.69 9.80
C TYR A 261 4.85 14.83 9.57
N LEU A 262 5.60 14.77 8.46
CA LEU A 262 6.51 15.83 8.01
C LEU A 262 5.89 16.57 6.80
N PRO A 263 5.75 17.90 6.90
CA PRO A 263 5.26 18.73 5.80
C PRO A 263 6.22 18.73 4.62
#